data_c403399cbdbe2e2272e1ef7f028570b5
#
_entry.id   c403399cbdbe2e2272e1ef7f028570b5
#
_cell.length_a   1.000
_cell.length_b   1.000
_cell.length_c   1.000
_cell.angle_alpha   90.00
_cell.angle_beta   90.00
_cell.angle_gamma   90.00
#
_symmetry.space_group_name_H-M   'P 1'
#
loop_
_entity.id
_entity.type
_entity.pdbx_description
1 polymer ?
#
loop_
_entity_poly.entity_id
_entity_poly.type
_entity_poly.pdbx_seq_one_letter_code
_entity_poly.pdbx_strand_id
1 'polypeptide(L)'
;CAIHAAAPCPIDVKEAMIDWWGPVIVEYYSGSEGNGFTIIDSANWLTHKGSVGQALIGEPKILGEDGEVLGPGEVGDVYFANSRPFEYFDEPEKTKNAFNEHGWSTMGDVGYLDEEGFLYLTDRKNFTIITGGVNVYPAEIEGLLISHEKVADVAVFGIPHPEFGEEVMAVV
;
A
#
# COMPACT_ATOMS: atom_id res chain seq x y z
N CYS A 1 14.39 -18.83 -7.45
CA CYS A 1 13.33 -17.83 -7.31
C CYS A 1 12.87 -17.83 -5.86
N ALA A 2 12.85 -16.67 -5.25
CA ALA A 2 12.23 -16.42 -3.93
C ALA A 2 11.02 -15.50 -4.14
N ILE A 3 9.92 -15.79 -3.46
CA ILE A 3 8.68 -15.02 -3.60
C ILE A 3 8.47 -14.22 -2.30
N HIS A 4 8.23 -12.93 -2.45
CA HIS A 4 7.86 -12.02 -1.37
C HIS A 4 6.45 -11.48 -1.61
N ALA A 5 5.62 -11.46 -0.56
CA ALA A 5 4.27 -10.91 -0.59
C ALA A 5 3.70 -10.74 0.82
N ALA A 6 2.50 -10.17 0.91
CA ALA A 6 1.66 -10.08 2.11
C ALA A 6 2.07 -9.04 3.17
N ALA A 7 3.33 -8.61 3.20
CA ALA A 7 3.79 -7.56 4.13
C ALA A 7 4.85 -6.67 3.46
N PRO A 8 4.97 -5.40 3.87
CA PRO A 8 6.04 -4.54 3.42
C PRO A 8 7.43 -5.12 3.79
N CYS A 9 8.41 -4.92 2.91
CA CYS A 9 9.80 -5.21 3.20
C CYS A 9 10.59 -3.90 3.15
N PRO A 10 11.36 -3.55 4.20
CA PRO A 10 12.24 -2.38 4.17
C PRO A 10 13.16 -2.41 2.95
N ILE A 11 13.35 -1.25 2.33
CA ILE A 11 14.09 -1.11 1.07
C ILE A 11 15.53 -1.63 1.20
N ASP A 12 16.22 -1.24 2.27
CA ASP A 12 17.59 -1.64 2.59
C ASP A 12 17.72 -3.16 2.82
N VAL A 13 16.74 -3.78 3.47
CA VAL A 13 16.70 -5.23 3.67
C VAL A 13 16.56 -5.96 2.34
N LYS A 14 15.66 -5.51 1.48
CA LYS A 14 15.44 -6.14 0.18
C LYS A 14 16.63 -5.95 -0.77
N GLU A 15 17.26 -4.77 -0.74
CA GLU A 15 18.54 -4.55 -1.47
C GLU A 15 19.62 -5.51 -0.99
N ALA A 16 19.84 -5.61 0.33
CA ALA A 16 20.83 -6.51 0.90
C ALA A 16 20.55 -7.99 0.53
N MET A 17 19.28 -8.39 0.50
CA MET A 17 18.91 -9.74 0.06
C MET A 17 19.17 -9.98 -1.42
N ILE A 18 18.92 -9.00 -2.29
CA ILE A 18 19.22 -9.09 -3.72
C ILE A 18 20.74 -9.16 -3.93
N ASP A 19 21.52 -8.36 -3.22
CA ASP A 19 22.97 -8.38 -3.26
C ASP A 19 23.54 -9.75 -2.82
N TRP A 20 22.94 -10.35 -1.79
CA TRP A 20 23.39 -11.63 -1.24
C TRP A 20 22.98 -12.83 -2.10
N TRP A 21 21.72 -12.86 -2.56
CA TRP A 21 21.16 -14.03 -3.28
C TRP A 21 21.23 -13.89 -4.80
N GLY A 22 21.55 -12.68 -5.31
CA GLY A 22 21.35 -12.31 -6.69
C GLY A 22 19.89 -11.94 -7.00
N PRO A 23 19.57 -11.60 -8.24
CA PRO A 23 18.26 -11.10 -8.67
C PRO A 23 17.21 -12.23 -8.77
N VAL A 24 16.97 -12.94 -7.68
CA VAL A 24 16.06 -14.10 -7.62
C VAL A 24 14.72 -13.81 -6.94
N ILE A 25 14.56 -12.61 -6.37
CA ILE A 25 13.35 -12.22 -5.65
C ILE A 25 12.31 -11.71 -6.64
N VAL A 26 11.10 -12.20 -6.49
CA VAL A 26 9.91 -11.71 -7.19
C VAL A 26 8.91 -11.29 -6.11
N GLU A 27 8.43 -10.07 -6.17
CA GLU A 27 7.38 -9.59 -5.29
C GLU A 27 6.06 -9.48 -6.03
N TYR A 28 4.97 -9.76 -5.33
CA TYR A 28 3.63 -9.49 -5.82
C TYR A 28 2.75 -8.86 -4.73
N TYR A 29 1.78 -8.08 -5.17
CA TYR A 29 0.71 -7.56 -4.34
C TYR A 29 -0.63 -8.02 -4.88
N SER A 30 -1.45 -8.59 -4.01
CA SER A 30 -2.81 -9.05 -4.30
C SER A 30 -3.54 -9.35 -3.00
N GLY A 31 -4.87 -9.31 -3.02
CA GLY A 31 -5.73 -9.83 -1.95
C GLY A 31 -6.34 -11.17 -2.29
N SER A 32 -6.82 -11.86 -1.26
CA SER A 32 -7.61 -13.10 -1.41
C SER A 32 -8.92 -12.89 -2.17
N GLU A 33 -9.38 -11.65 -2.25
CA GLU A 33 -10.51 -11.17 -3.05
C GLU A 33 -10.29 -11.35 -4.56
N GLY A 34 -9.04 -11.41 -5.01
CA GLY A 34 -8.69 -11.58 -6.42
C GLY A 34 -9.04 -10.37 -7.29
N ASN A 35 -9.19 -9.18 -6.69
CA ASN A 35 -9.58 -7.96 -7.37
C ASN A 35 -8.47 -7.35 -8.23
N GLY A 36 -7.21 -7.62 -7.91
CA GLY A 36 -6.05 -7.16 -8.67
C GLY A 36 -4.81 -7.97 -8.34
N PHE A 37 -3.83 -7.91 -9.22
CA PHE A 37 -2.54 -8.57 -9.04
C PHE A 37 -1.45 -7.75 -9.71
N THR A 38 -0.48 -7.29 -8.94
CA THR A 38 0.73 -6.68 -9.45
C THR A 38 1.94 -7.58 -9.21
N ILE A 39 3.00 -7.41 -9.99
CA ILE A 39 4.21 -8.20 -9.88
C ILE A 39 5.44 -7.38 -10.27
N ILE A 40 6.55 -7.63 -9.59
CA ILE A 40 7.85 -7.04 -9.90
C ILE A 40 8.96 -8.05 -9.64
N ASP A 41 9.91 -8.14 -10.55
CA ASP A 41 11.14 -8.89 -10.36
C ASP A 41 12.25 -8.01 -9.75
N SER A 42 13.36 -8.64 -9.35
CA SER A 42 14.48 -7.93 -8.72
C SER A 42 15.09 -6.86 -9.61
N ALA A 43 15.16 -7.07 -10.93
CA ALA A 43 15.79 -6.12 -11.85
C ALA A 43 14.97 -4.83 -11.97
N ASN A 44 13.67 -4.95 -12.14
CA ASN A 44 12.77 -3.81 -12.17
C ASN A 44 12.66 -3.16 -10.78
N TRP A 45 12.65 -3.97 -9.71
CA TRP A 45 12.58 -3.43 -8.36
C TRP A 45 13.78 -2.54 -8.00
N LEU A 46 15.00 -2.87 -8.46
CA LEU A 46 16.19 -2.05 -8.20
C LEU A 46 16.10 -0.64 -8.82
N THR A 47 15.31 -0.46 -9.87
CA THR A 47 15.02 0.84 -10.48
C THR A 47 13.74 1.50 -9.92
N HIS A 48 12.84 0.72 -9.31
CA HIS A 48 11.56 1.17 -8.73
C HIS A 48 11.46 0.73 -7.26
N LYS A 49 12.44 1.12 -6.45
CA LYS A 49 12.54 0.71 -5.05
C LYS A 49 11.31 1.06 -4.24
N GLY A 50 10.77 0.08 -3.51
CA GLY A 50 9.55 0.22 -2.73
C GLY A 50 8.26 -0.05 -3.50
N SER A 51 8.34 -0.24 -4.83
CA SER A 51 7.18 -0.61 -5.63
C SER A 51 6.79 -2.07 -5.42
N VAL A 52 5.48 -2.33 -5.49
CA VAL A 52 4.88 -3.68 -5.56
C VAL A 52 4.60 -4.12 -7.00
N GLY A 53 5.10 -3.35 -7.98
CA GLY A 53 5.12 -3.71 -9.39
C GLY A 53 4.00 -3.14 -10.25
N GLN A 54 3.95 -3.64 -11.48
CA GLN A 54 2.92 -3.31 -12.46
C GLN A 54 1.81 -4.37 -12.47
N ALA A 55 0.62 -3.96 -12.88
CA ALA A 55 -0.53 -4.86 -12.91
C ALA A 55 -0.39 -5.96 -13.96
N LEU A 56 -0.62 -7.19 -13.55
CA LEU A 56 -0.81 -8.36 -14.40
C LEU A 56 -2.29 -8.72 -14.54
N ILE A 57 -3.09 -8.43 -13.49
CA ILE A 57 -4.55 -8.62 -13.47
C ILE A 57 -5.19 -7.37 -12.90
N GLY A 58 -6.26 -6.89 -13.53
CA GLY A 58 -6.92 -5.63 -13.23
C GLY A 58 -6.13 -4.44 -13.75
N GLU A 59 -6.67 -3.26 -13.52
CA GLU A 59 -6.04 -1.99 -13.88
C GLU A 59 -6.07 -1.08 -12.64
N PRO A 60 -4.92 -0.79 -12.02
CA PRO A 60 -4.90 0.03 -10.81
C PRO A 60 -5.30 1.47 -11.15
N LYS A 61 -6.12 2.05 -10.30
CA LYS A 61 -6.56 3.44 -10.32
C LYS A 61 -6.34 4.03 -8.93
N ILE A 62 -5.80 5.22 -8.89
CA ILE A 62 -5.66 5.97 -7.65
C ILE A 62 -6.77 7.01 -7.61
N LEU A 63 -7.56 7.00 -6.55
CA LEU A 63 -8.69 7.92 -6.39
C LEU A 63 -8.45 8.89 -5.24
N GLY A 64 -8.73 10.16 -5.49
CA GLY A 64 -8.78 11.20 -4.48
C GLY A 64 -10.05 11.12 -3.60
N GLU A 65 -10.17 12.03 -2.65
CA GLU A 65 -11.29 12.08 -1.69
C GLU A 65 -12.64 12.28 -2.38
N ASP A 66 -12.68 13.04 -3.47
CA ASP A 66 -13.90 13.32 -4.26
C ASP A 66 -14.20 12.22 -5.30
N GLY A 67 -13.40 11.14 -5.32
CA GLY A 67 -13.54 10.03 -6.26
C GLY A 67 -12.94 10.28 -7.65
N GLU A 68 -12.24 11.39 -7.86
CA GLU A 68 -11.51 11.68 -9.09
C GLU A 68 -10.28 10.78 -9.24
N VAL A 69 -9.94 10.46 -10.48
CA VAL A 69 -8.72 9.69 -10.79
C VAL A 69 -7.52 10.62 -10.73
N LEU A 70 -6.58 10.31 -9.85
CA LEU A 70 -5.35 11.07 -9.65
C LEU A 70 -4.29 10.74 -10.70
N GLY A 71 -3.39 11.69 -10.91
CA GLY A 71 -2.23 11.55 -11.80
C GLY A 71 -1.05 10.82 -11.16
N PRO A 72 0.02 10.56 -11.94
CA PRO A 72 1.23 9.92 -11.42
C PRO A 72 1.85 10.71 -10.26
N GLY A 73 2.28 9.99 -9.21
CA GLY A 73 2.89 10.54 -8.00
C GLY A 73 1.91 11.10 -6.97
N GLU A 74 0.62 11.22 -7.30
CA GLU A 74 -0.41 11.65 -6.36
C GLU A 74 -0.92 10.46 -5.53
N VAL A 75 -0.94 10.64 -4.21
CA VAL A 75 -1.34 9.61 -3.25
C VAL A 75 -2.84 9.61 -3.04
N GLY A 76 -3.47 8.45 -3.10
CA GLY A 76 -4.90 8.27 -2.88
C GLY A 76 -5.29 6.81 -2.67
N ASP A 77 -6.59 6.55 -2.65
CA ASP A 77 -7.14 5.20 -2.49
C ASP A 77 -6.85 4.33 -3.71
N VAL A 78 -6.29 3.13 -3.46
CA VAL A 78 -5.99 2.16 -4.53
C VAL A 78 -7.24 1.36 -4.87
N TYR A 79 -7.67 1.46 -6.13
CA TYR A 79 -8.74 0.67 -6.72
C TYR A 79 -8.21 -0.14 -7.90
N PHE A 80 -8.90 -1.23 -8.22
CA PHE A 80 -8.67 -2.01 -9.43
C PHE A 80 -9.91 -2.01 -10.32
N ALA A 81 -9.77 -1.46 -11.53
CA ALA A 81 -10.74 -1.58 -12.60
C ALA A 81 -10.54 -2.91 -13.34
N ASN A 82 -11.56 -3.34 -14.08
CA ASN A 82 -11.52 -4.57 -14.89
C ASN A 82 -11.17 -5.84 -14.08
N SER A 83 -11.50 -5.85 -12.79
CA SER A 83 -11.28 -6.95 -11.88
C SER A 83 -12.50 -7.89 -11.81
N ARG A 84 -12.29 -9.07 -11.24
CA ARG A 84 -13.43 -9.98 -10.97
C ARG A 84 -14.25 -9.46 -9.80
N PRO A 85 -15.59 -9.47 -9.89
CA PRO A 85 -16.42 -9.18 -8.74
C PRO A 85 -16.24 -10.26 -7.67
N PHE A 86 -16.30 -9.86 -6.42
CA PHE A 86 -16.26 -10.73 -5.25
C PHE A 86 -17.30 -10.29 -4.23
N GLU A 87 -17.57 -11.13 -3.25
CA GLU A 87 -18.41 -10.80 -2.11
C GLU A 87 -17.84 -11.38 -0.81
N TYR A 88 -18.02 -10.65 0.29
CA TYR A 88 -17.68 -11.15 1.61
C TYR A 88 -18.85 -11.97 2.15
N PHE A 89 -18.54 -13.17 2.65
CA PHE A 89 -19.55 -14.07 3.18
C PHE A 89 -20.30 -13.45 4.37
N ASP A 90 -21.63 -13.41 4.25
CA ASP A 90 -22.54 -12.82 5.26
C ASP A 90 -22.27 -11.35 5.65
N GLU A 91 -21.60 -10.59 4.76
CA GLU A 91 -21.18 -9.21 4.99
C GLU A 91 -21.55 -8.30 3.80
N PRO A 92 -22.86 -8.09 3.53
CA PRO A 92 -23.30 -7.37 2.32
C PRO A 92 -22.88 -5.90 2.31
N GLU A 93 -22.87 -5.22 3.45
CA GLU A 93 -22.43 -3.83 3.54
C GLU A 93 -20.91 -3.70 3.29
N LYS A 94 -20.11 -4.62 3.81
CA LYS A 94 -18.69 -4.68 3.54
C LYS A 94 -18.41 -4.93 2.05
N THR A 95 -19.18 -5.84 1.45
CA THR A 95 -19.11 -6.11 0.00
C THR A 95 -19.43 -4.86 -0.79
N LYS A 96 -20.53 -4.17 -0.48
CA LYS A 96 -20.92 -2.93 -1.14
C LYS A 96 -19.85 -1.85 -1.03
N ASN A 97 -19.26 -1.68 0.16
CA ASN A 97 -18.24 -0.65 0.42
C ASN A 97 -16.88 -0.98 -0.24
N ALA A 98 -16.68 -2.22 -0.68
CA ALA A 98 -15.49 -2.61 -1.43
C ALA A 98 -15.51 -2.18 -2.90
N PHE A 99 -16.64 -1.65 -3.40
CA PHE A 99 -16.80 -1.21 -4.78
C PHE A 99 -17.26 0.25 -4.83
N ASN A 100 -16.72 1.00 -5.80
CA ASN A 100 -17.20 2.35 -6.10
C ASN A 100 -18.33 2.32 -7.16
N GLU A 101 -18.83 3.50 -7.53
CA GLU A 101 -19.91 3.66 -8.51
C GLU A 101 -19.54 3.17 -9.94
N HIS A 102 -18.25 3.06 -10.26
CA HIS A 102 -17.74 2.51 -11.52
C HIS A 102 -17.59 0.98 -11.48
N GLY A 103 -17.89 0.34 -10.34
CA GLY A 103 -17.68 -1.09 -10.13
C GLY A 103 -16.20 -1.47 -9.96
N TRP A 104 -15.32 -0.50 -9.70
CA TRP A 104 -13.93 -0.77 -9.34
C TRP A 104 -13.85 -1.17 -7.88
N SER A 105 -12.97 -2.11 -7.58
CA SER A 105 -12.86 -2.67 -6.23
C SER A 105 -11.59 -2.24 -5.52
N THR A 106 -11.68 -2.10 -4.19
CA THR A 106 -10.56 -1.76 -3.31
C THR A 106 -10.40 -2.77 -2.19
N MET A 107 -9.18 -2.92 -1.68
CA MET A 107 -8.86 -3.63 -0.44
C MET A 107 -8.62 -2.66 0.73
N GLY A 108 -8.79 -1.35 0.49
CA GLY A 108 -8.58 -0.31 1.49
C GLY A 108 -7.12 0.08 1.67
N ASP A 109 -6.29 -0.14 0.65
CA ASP A 109 -4.91 0.33 0.63
C ASP A 109 -4.83 1.73 0.02
N VAL A 110 -3.84 2.51 0.45
CA VAL A 110 -3.50 3.85 -0.04
C VAL A 110 -2.16 3.76 -0.75
N GLY A 111 -2.00 4.49 -1.85
CA GLY A 111 -0.77 4.45 -2.62
C GLY A 111 -0.80 5.40 -3.82
N TYR A 112 0.18 5.26 -4.69
CA TYR A 112 0.29 6.03 -5.93
C TYR A 112 0.87 5.18 -7.07
N LEU A 113 0.65 5.64 -8.29
CA LEU A 113 1.33 5.11 -9.49
C LEU A 113 2.42 6.10 -9.90
N ASP A 114 3.56 5.58 -10.37
CA ASP A 114 4.54 6.44 -11.05
C ASP A 114 4.18 6.63 -12.55
N GLU A 115 5.01 7.39 -13.28
CA GLU A 115 4.81 7.68 -14.71
C GLU A 115 4.90 6.41 -15.59
N GLU A 116 5.55 5.35 -15.10
CA GLU A 116 5.70 4.07 -15.79
C GLU A 116 4.61 3.06 -15.40
N GLY A 117 3.72 3.43 -14.46
CA GLY A 117 2.60 2.60 -14.00
C GLY A 117 2.99 1.55 -12.96
N PHE A 118 4.10 1.74 -12.26
CA PHE A 118 4.43 0.95 -11.07
C PHE A 118 3.64 1.44 -9.88
N LEU A 119 3.07 0.52 -9.11
CA LEU A 119 2.28 0.79 -7.92
C LEU A 119 3.19 0.84 -6.68
N TYR A 120 3.01 1.86 -5.87
CA TYR A 120 3.63 2.03 -4.56
C TYR A 120 2.54 2.11 -3.50
N LEU A 121 2.64 1.30 -2.45
CA LEU A 121 1.72 1.33 -1.32
C LEU A 121 2.32 2.19 -0.22
N THR A 122 1.53 3.11 0.33
CA THR A 122 1.95 3.96 1.46
C THR A 122 1.42 3.43 2.79
N ASP A 123 0.13 3.10 2.84
CA ASP A 123 -0.51 2.58 4.06
C ASP A 123 -1.86 1.92 3.75
N ARG A 124 -2.58 1.55 4.81
CA ARG A 124 -4.01 1.22 4.77
C ARG A 124 -4.85 2.40 5.19
N LYS A 125 -5.94 2.65 4.47
CA LYS A 125 -6.87 3.75 4.74
C LYS A 125 -7.33 3.82 6.21
N ASN A 126 -7.59 2.66 6.81
CA ASN A 126 -8.05 2.57 8.20
C ASN A 126 -6.97 2.92 9.24
N PHE A 127 -5.71 3.01 8.85
CA PHE A 127 -4.59 3.36 9.73
C PHE A 127 -4.09 4.79 9.50
N THR A 128 -4.53 5.45 8.43
CA THR A 128 -4.19 6.85 8.19
C THR A 128 -4.61 7.72 9.36
N ILE A 129 -3.64 8.44 9.94
CA ILE A 129 -3.87 9.39 11.03
C ILE A 129 -4.21 10.74 10.43
N ILE A 130 -5.30 11.35 10.86
CA ILE A 130 -5.71 12.67 10.38
C ILE A 130 -5.42 13.70 11.46
N THR A 131 -4.31 14.42 11.34
CA THR A 131 -3.89 15.43 12.30
C THR A 131 -3.92 16.83 11.69
N GLY A 132 -4.78 17.72 12.24
CA GLY A 132 -4.92 19.08 11.73
C GLY A 132 -5.32 19.17 10.24
N GLY A 133 -6.01 18.16 9.69
CA GLY A 133 -6.38 18.08 8.28
C GLY A 133 -5.28 17.55 7.35
N VAL A 134 -4.19 17.01 7.92
CA VAL A 134 -3.09 16.38 7.17
C VAL A 134 -3.14 14.88 7.38
N ASN A 135 -3.08 14.14 6.29
CA ASN A 135 -2.95 12.68 6.32
C ASN A 135 -1.52 12.29 6.67
N VAL A 136 -1.34 11.51 7.74
CA VAL A 136 -0.07 10.93 8.16
C VAL A 136 -0.17 9.41 8.05
N TYR A 137 0.80 8.80 7.38
CA TYR A 137 0.83 7.37 7.13
C TYR A 137 1.78 6.69 8.12
N PRO A 138 1.25 5.91 9.11
CA PRO A 138 2.05 5.21 10.12
C PRO A 138 3.19 4.39 9.54
N ALA A 139 2.96 3.65 8.46
CA ALA A 139 3.95 2.78 7.85
C ALA A 139 5.23 3.50 7.39
N GLU A 140 5.15 4.78 6.96
CA GLU A 140 6.32 5.58 6.60
C GLU A 140 7.20 5.87 7.82
N ILE A 141 6.56 6.23 8.95
CA ILE A 141 7.26 6.54 10.20
C ILE A 141 7.83 5.25 10.80
N GLU A 142 7.06 4.17 10.80
CA GLU A 142 7.49 2.85 11.26
C GLU A 142 8.70 2.34 10.47
N GLY A 143 8.66 2.45 9.13
CA GLY A 143 9.76 2.07 8.25
C GLY A 143 11.06 2.84 8.54
N LEU A 144 10.96 4.12 8.91
CA LEU A 144 12.11 4.92 9.30
C LEU A 144 12.62 4.51 10.70
N LEU A 145 11.73 4.37 11.67
CA LEU A 145 12.12 4.08 13.07
C LEU A 145 12.71 2.67 13.22
N ILE A 146 12.14 1.66 12.54
CA ILE A 146 12.62 0.28 12.62
C ILE A 146 14.05 0.11 12.06
N SER A 147 14.50 1.01 11.18
CA SER A 147 15.86 0.98 10.64
C SER A 147 16.93 1.37 11.66
N HIS A 148 16.53 1.94 12.81
CA HIS A 148 17.46 2.36 13.85
C HIS A 148 17.94 1.17 14.70
N GLU A 149 19.26 1.02 14.88
CA GLU A 149 19.90 -0.14 15.56
C GLU A 149 19.40 -0.47 16.98
N LYS A 150 18.78 0.50 17.67
CA LYS A 150 18.26 0.36 19.03
C LYS A 150 16.76 0.08 19.07
N VAL A 151 16.10 0.04 17.92
CA VAL A 151 14.66 -0.22 17.81
C VAL A 151 14.48 -1.68 17.41
N ALA A 152 13.85 -2.46 18.28
CA ALA A 152 13.56 -3.86 18.02
C ALA A 152 12.18 -4.05 17.35
N ASP A 153 11.24 -3.16 17.67
CA ASP A 153 9.89 -3.14 17.11
C ASP A 153 9.32 -1.74 17.29
N VAL A 154 8.32 -1.37 16.47
CA VAL A 154 7.67 -0.06 16.50
C VAL A 154 6.22 -0.15 16.07
N ALA A 155 5.37 0.64 16.71
CA ALA A 155 4.01 0.85 16.29
C ALA A 155 3.70 2.35 16.32
N VAL A 156 3.09 2.86 15.24
CA VAL A 156 2.64 4.25 15.09
C VAL A 156 1.13 4.26 14.92
N PHE A 157 0.43 5.11 15.67
CA PHE A 157 -1.02 5.21 15.61
C PHE A 157 -1.50 6.59 16.05
N GLY A 158 -2.74 6.95 15.68
CA GLY A 158 -3.40 8.17 16.11
C GLY A 158 -3.97 8.03 17.51
N ILE A 159 -3.81 9.07 18.33
CA ILE A 159 -4.54 9.22 19.59
C ILE A 159 -5.43 10.45 19.50
N PRO A 160 -6.63 10.46 20.12
CA PRO A 160 -7.52 11.61 20.07
C PRO A 160 -6.87 12.88 20.60
N HIS A 161 -6.95 13.98 19.84
CA HIS A 161 -6.48 15.31 20.24
C HIS A 161 -7.58 16.35 20.06
N PRO A 162 -7.87 17.21 21.09
CA PRO A 162 -9.03 18.10 21.09
C PRO A 162 -9.00 19.21 20.04
N GLU A 163 -7.83 19.58 19.53
CA GLU A 163 -7.63 20.64 18.54
C GLU A 163 -7.37 20.10 17.13
N PHE A 164 -6.60 19.01 17.03
CA PHE A 164 -6.14 18.47 15.75
C PHE A 164 -6.92 17.23 15.27
N GLY A 165 -7.92 16.76 16.06
CA GLY A 165 -8.62 15.51 15.81
C GLY A 165 -7.80 14.32 16.29
N GLU A 166 -6.62 14.11 15.73
CA GLU A 166 -5.67 13.11 16.18
C GLU A 166 -4.27 13.70 16.36
N GLU A 167 -3.47 13.05 17.18
CA GLU A 167 -2.06 13.30 17.40
C GLU A 167 -1.28 12.00 17.15
N VAL A 168 -0.11 12.10 16.51
CA VAL A 168 0.72 10.94 16.18
C VAL A 168 1.45 10.42 17.43
N MET A 169 1.26 9.14 17.74
CA MET A 169 1.96 8.45 18.82
C MET A 169 2.82 7.34 18.23
N ALA A 170 4.09 7.27 18.65
CA ALA A 170 4.98 6.17 18.35
C ALA A 170 5.37 5.43 19.64
N VAL A 171 5.31 4.11 19.62
CA VAL A 171 5.76 3.22 20.69
C VAL A 171 6.88 2.36 20.14
N VAL A 172 8.02 2.35 20.82
CA VAL A 172 9.23 1.62 20.44
C VAL A 172 9.72 0.76 21.60
#